data_e99c1d307ee2d0b00b0100679119067a
#
_entry.id   e99c1d307ee2d0b00b0100679119067a
#
_cell.length_a   1.000
_cell.length_b   1.000
_cell.length_c   1.000
_cell.angle_alpha   90.00
_cell.angle_beta   90.00
_cell.angle_gamma   90.00
#
_symmetry.space_group_name_H-M   'P 1'
#
loop_
_entity.id
_entity.type
_entity.pdbx_description
1 polymer ?
#
loop_
_entity_poly.entity_id
_entity_poly.type
_entity_poly.pdbx_seq_one_letter_code
_entity_poly.pdbx_strand_id
1 'polypeptide(L)'
;MARLTYYATKLPDKETWFQTPEGYRIYRNVPIARTGSQNYLGYEIKKNPGYKQEWNVGDEDLVTVYRPESEVLAPEALASFEGKSVLDEHPADPQVLIDAVDEYDGISRGHVMNVRSGERMADGEIGPIADLWVKHPDLNLKVENGLRDVSCGYTFMLAKDEHGKFIM
;
A
#
# COMPACT_ATOMS: atom_id res chain seq x y z
N MET A 1 -20.15 -4.02 12.23
CA MET A 1 -19.20 -4.32 11.15
C MET A 1 -17.94 -3.50 11.40
N ALA A 2 -16.86 -4.13 11.84
CA ALA A 2 -15.57 -3.45 11.97
C ALA A 2 -15.07 -3.12 10.56
N ARG A 3 -14.82 -1.85 10.30
CA ARG A 3 -14.20 -1.39 9.05
C ARG A 3 -12.72 -1.72 9.10
N LEU A 4 -12.21 -2.36 8.07
CA LEU A 4 -10.78 -2.41 7.75
C LEU A 4 -10.21 -0.99 7.83
N THR A 5 -9.29 -0.76 8.74
CA THR A 5 -8.59 0.52 8.82
C THR A 5 -7.38 0.42 7.87
N TYR A 6 -7.58 0.79 6.62
CA TYR A 6 -6.45 0.97 5.71
C TYR A 6 -5.65 2.19 6.17
N TYR A 7 -4.37 1.97 6.46
CA TYR A 7 -3.47 3.09 6.68
C TYR A 7 -3.11 3.67 5.31
N ALA A 8 -3.80 4.74 4.99
CA ALA A 8 -3.50 5.51 3.80
C ALA A 8 -2.35 6.48 4.08
N THR A 9 -1.46 6.64 3.12
CA THR A 9 -0.62 7.82 2.98
C THR A 9 -1.41 8.89 2.23
N LYS A 10 -0.89 10.10 2.13
CA LYS A 10 -1.57 11.17 1.40
C LYS A 10 -0.71 11.70 0.28
N LEU A 11 -1.35 12.06 -0.80
CA LEU A 11 -0.72 12.89 -1.82
C LEU A 11 -0.22 14.19 -1.16
N PRO A 12 0.98 14.67 -1.52
CA PRO A 12 1.49 15.94 -1.02
C PRO A 12 0.50 17.09 -1.23
N ASP A 13 0.40 18.00 -0.24
CA ASP A 13 -0.52 19.15 -0.30
C ASP A 13 -0.21 20.14 -1.44
N LYS A 14 1.03 20.14 -1.92
CA LYS A 14 1.42 20.92 -3.08
C LYS A 14 1.26 20.06 -4.32
N GLU A 15 0.57 20.58 -5.31
CA GLU A 15 0.42 19.96 -6.63
C GLU A 15 1.80 19.70 -7.25
N THR A 16 2.32 18.52 -7.03
CA THR A 16 3.59 18.03 -7.60
C THR A 16 3.33 17.19 -8.84
N TRP A 17 2.24 17.48 -9.54
CA TRP A 17 1.94 16.79 -10.78
C TRP A 17 2.29 17.63 -12.01
N PHE A 18 2.57 16.97 -13.10
CA PHE A 18 2.66 17.60 -14.41
C PHE A 18 1.89 16.77 -15.43
N GLN A 19 1.46 17.43 -16.50
CA GLN A 19 0.72 16.77 -17.58
C GLN A 19 1.67 16.45 -18.73
N THR A 20 1.60 15.23 -19.24
CA THR A 20 2.32 14.84 -20.45
C THR A 20 1.62 15.40 -21.70
N PRO A 21 2.31 15.44 -22.87
CA PRO A 21 1.67 15.85 -24.12
C PRO A 21 0.43 15.04 -24.50
N GLU A 22 0.36 13.77 -24.07
CA GLU A 22 -0.77 12.86 -24.30
C GLU A 22 -1.94 13.10 -23.33
N GLY A 23 -1.76 13.99 -22.34
CA GLY A 23 -2.79 14.33 -21.36
C GLY A 23 -2.76 13.50 -20.07
N TYR A 24 -1.76 12.65 -19.88
CA TYR A 24 -1.60 11.92 -18.62
C TYR A 24 -1.10 12.83 -17.52
N ARG A 25 -1.43 12.52 -16.26
CA ARG A 25 -0.87 13.20 -15.09
C ARG A 25 0.11 12.31 -14.36
N ILE A 26 1.24 12.89 -14.00
CA ILE A 26 2.27 12.22 -13.22
C ILE A 26 2.38 12.92 -11.88
N TYR A 27 1.94 12.23 -10.83
CA TYR A 27 2.07 12.67 -9.44
C TYR A 27 3.40 12.17 -8.91
N ARG A 28 4.32 13.06 -8.55
CA ARG A 28 5.69 12.72 -8.15
C ARG A 28 5.84 12.58 -6.65
N ASN A 29 6.80 11.74 -6.25
CA ASN A 29 7.20 11.56 -4.84
C ASN A 29 6.05 11.18 -3.93
N VAL A 30 5.11 10.40 -4.41
CA VAL A 30 3.94 9.95 -3.63
C VAL A 30 4.37 8.87 -2.66
N PRO A 31 4.16 9.04 -1.34
CA PRO A 31 4.36 7.96 -0.38
C PRO A 31 3.34 6.85 -0.66
N ILE A 32 3.82 5.63 -0.92
CA ILE A 32 2.95 4.50 -1.28
C ILE A 32 2.82 3.46 -0.16
N ALA A 33 3.76 3.43 0.77
CA ALA A 33 3.74 2.61 1.97
C ALA A 33 4.58 3.27 3.07
N ARG A 34 4.67 2.63 4.23
CA ARG A 34 5.52 3.11 5.33
C ARG A 34 5.92 1.97 6.27
N THR A 35 7.01 2.16 7.00
CA THR A 35 7.42 1.34 8.14
C THR A 35 6.53 1.59 9.36
N GLY A 36 6.85 0.92 10.45
CA GLY A 36 6.18 1.12 11.72
C GLY A 36 5.05 0.14 11.98
N SER A 37 4.31 0.40 13.03
CA SER A 37 3.27 -0.50 13.52
C SER A 37 1.93 -0.22 12.86
N GLN A 38 1.22 -1.30 12.51
CA GLN A 38 -0.15 -1.26 11.99
C GLN A 38 -1.02 -2.27 12.73
N ASN A 39 -2.26 -1.90 12.98
CA ASN A 39 -3.22 -2.76 13.64
C ASN A 39 -4.08 -3.51 12.63
N TYR A 40 -4.28 -4.79 12.89
CA TYR A 40 -5.14 -5.70 12.14
C TYR A 40 -6.13 -6.36 13.07
N LEU A 41 -7.27 -6.78 12.57
CA LEU A 41 -8.16 -7.66 13.31
C LEU A 41 -7.67 -9.12 13.24
N GLY A 42 -7.91 -9.88 14.31
CA GLY A 42 -7.42 -11.24 14.40
C GLY A 42 -7.89 -12.15 13.28
N TYR A 43 -9.10 -11.95 12.76
CA TYR A 43 -9.58 -12.72 11.60
C TYR A 43 -8.77 -12.46 10.32
N GLU A 44 -8.17 -11.28 10.17
CA GLU A 44 -7.31 -10.94 9.03
C GLU A 44 -5.95 -11.62 9.18
N ILE A 45 -5.40 -11.56 10.40
CA ILE A 45 -4.13 -12.21 10.75
C ILE A 45 -4.19 -13.72 10.56
N LYS A 46 -5.31 -14.35 10.94
CA LYS A 46 -5.52 -15.80 10.78
C LYS A 46 -5.55 -16.27 9.32
N LYS A 47 -5.88 -15.39 8.39
CA LYS A 47 -5.83 -15.70 6.96
C LYS A 47 -4.42 -15.65 6.36
N ASN A 48 -3.46 -15.08 7.10
CA ASN A 48 -2.08 -15.00 6.62
C ASN A 48 -1.42 -16.39 6.62
N PRO A 49 -0.73 -16.77 5.54
CA PRO A 49 -0.09 -18.09 5.44
C PRO A 49 1.00 -18.34 6.50
N GLY A 50 1.57 -17.28 7.09
CA GLY A 50 2.52 -17.38 8.20
C GLY A 50 1.87 -17.54 9.57
N TYR A 51 0.53 -17.47 9.68
CA TYR A 51 -0.14 -17.59 10.97
C TYR A 51 0.00 -19.00 11.56
N LYS A 52 0.30 -19.05 12.87
CA LYS A 52 0.37 -20.29 13.60
C LYS A 52 -0.74 -20.37 14.65
N GLN A 53 -1.46 -21.49 14.68
CA GLN A 53 -2.59 -21.72 15.59
C GLN A 53 -2.24 -21.56 17.08
N GLU A 54 -1.00 -21.89 17.44
CA GLU A 54 -0.47 -21.74 18.79
C GLU A 54 -0.42 -20.28 19.30
N TRP A 55 -0.53 -19.30 18.40
CA TRP A 55 -0.57 -17.88 18.77
C TRP A 55 -1.93 -17.47 19.37
N ASN A 56 -2.96 -18.29 19.20
CA ASN A 56 -4.26 -18.20 19.84
C ASN A 56 -4.89 -16.80 19.80
N VAL A 57 -4.91 -16.17 18.63
CA VAL A 57 -5.51 -14.84 18.41
C VAL A 57 -7.01 -15.00 18.23
N GLY A 58 -7.83 -14.22 18.95
CA GLY A 58 -9.27 -14.13 18.74
C GLY A 58 -9.63 -13.36 17.47
N ASP A 59 -10.78 -13.63 16.85
CA ASP A 59 -11.17 -12.98 15.59
C ASP A 59 -11.32 -11.46 15.71
N GLU A 60 -11.73 -10.99 16.88
CA GLU A 60 -11.94 -9.56 17.15
C GLU A 60 -10.77 -8.92 17.90
N ASP A 61 -9.72 -9.68 18.18
CA ASP A 61 -8.53 -9.13 18.82
C ASP A 61 -7.85 -8.10 17.90
N LEU A 62 -7.42 -7.00 18.51
CA LEU A 62 -6.61 -6.01 17.79
C LEU A 62 -5.13 -6.41 17.88
N VAL A 63 -4.57 -6.82 16.77
CA VAL A 63 -3.20 -7.30 16.66
C VAL A 63 -2.33 -6.24 16.01
N THR A 64 -1.33 -5.76 16.75
CA THR A 64 -0.33 -4.84 16.22
C THR A 64 0.79 -5.61 15.53
N VAL A 65 1.01 -5.32 14.26
CA VAL A 65 2.10 -5.91 13.45
C VAL A 65 3.10 -4.81 13.11
N TYR A 66 4.36 -5.05 13.38
CA TYR A 66 5.44 -4.14 13.05
C TYR A 66 6.00 -4.44 11.67
N ARG A 67 6.22 -3.39 10.89
CA ARG A 67 6.82 -3.43 9.55
C ARG A 67 8.22 -2.85 9.61
N PRO A 68 9.25 -3.72 9.70
CA PRO A 68 10.62 -3.25 9.81
C PRO A 68 11.12 -2.61 8.51
N GLU A 69 12.03 -1.67 8.66
CA GLU A 69 12.66 -0.96 7.55
C GLU A 69 13.36 -1.93 6.59
N SER A 70 14.01 -2.96 7.14
CA SER A 70 14.68 -4.01 6.37
C SER A 70 13.78 -4.77 5.41
N GLU A 71 12.48 -4.86 5.73
CA GLU A 71 11.50 -5.54 4.89
C GLU A 71 10.83 -4.56 3.91
N VAL A 72 10.36 -3.43 4.43
CA VAL A 72 9.60 -2.45 3.61
C VAL A 72 10.46 -1.81 2.53
N LEU A 73 11.76 -1.59 2.81
CA LEU A 73 12.73 -1.00 1.88
C LEU A 73 13.67 -2.02 1.24
N ALA A 74 13.43 -3.32 1.43
CA ALA A 74 14.17 -4.35 0.73
C ALA A 74 14.12 -4.10 -0.80
N PRO A 75 15.21 -4.32 -1.53
CA PRO A 75 15.21 -4.12 -2.99
C PRO A 75 14.08 -4.87 -3.70
N GLU A 76 13.78 -6.08 -3.25
CA GLU A 76 12.72 -6.93 -3.79
C GLU A 76 11.33 -6.34 -3.50
N ALA A 77 11.14 -5.79 -2.29
CA ALA A 77 9.89 -5.13 -1.91
C ALA A 77 9.67 -3.87 -2.76
N LEU A 78 10.68 -3.03 -2.92
CA LEU A 78 10.60 -1.85 -3.79
C LEU A 78 10.32 -2.23 -5.24
N ALA A 79 11.05 -3.22 -5.77
CA ALA A 79 10.86 -3.70 -7.15
C ALA A 79 9.46 -4.29 -7.39
N SER A 80 8.84 -4.86 -6.35
CA SER A 80 7.49 -5.44 -6.46
C SER A 80 6.39 -4.42 -6.75
N PHE A 81 6.61 -3.15 -6.47
CA PHE A 81 5.68 -2.07 -6.76
C PHE A 81 5.83 -1.51 -8.18
N GLU A 82 7.00 -1.67 -8.80
CA GLU A 82 7.28 -1.09 -10.11
C GLU A 82 6.32 -1.62 -11.16
N GLY A 83 5.70 -0.75 -11.93
CA GLY A 83 4.74 -1.09 -12.99
C GLY A 83 3.37 -1.54 -12.51
N LYS A 84 3.11 -1.62 -11.20
CA LYS A 84 1.80 -2.03 -10.67
C LYS A 84 0.72 -1.01 -11.02
N SER A 85 -0.52 -1.49 -11.14
CA SER A 85 -1.66 -0.65 -11.46
C SER A 85 -2.01 0.32 -10.34
N VAL A 86 -2.33 1.55 -10.73
CA VAL A 86 -3.01 2.53 -9.87
C VAL A 86 -4.51 2.35 -10.08
N LEU A 87 -5.23 2.19 -8.98
CA LEU A 87 -6.68 2.00 -8.95
C LEU A 87 -7.31 3.17 -8.20
N ASP A 88 -8.59 3.43 -8.41
CA ASP A 88 -9.34 4.41 -7.63
C ASP A 88 -10.00 3.82 -6.38
N GLU A 89 -10.13 2.51 -6.32
CA GLU A 89 -10.63 1.76 -5.16
C GLU A 89 -9.89 0.42 -5.05
N HIS A 90 -9.77 -0.12 -3.84
CA HIS A 90 -9.28 -1.48 -3.67
C HIS A 90 -10.27 -2.47 -4.28
N PRO A 91 -9.79 -3.50 -5.00
CA PRO A 91 -10.67 -4.56 -5.47
C PRO A 91 -11.31 -5.29 -4.29
N ALA A 92 -12.53 -5.77 -4.49
CA ALA A 92 -13.28 -6.51 -3.47
C ALA A 92 -12.56 -7.80 -3.03
N ASP A 93 -11.85 -8.43 -3.96
CA ASP A 93 -10.97 -9.57 -3.71
C ASP A 93 -9.50 -9.14 -3.79
N PRO A 94 -8.77 -9.11 -2.67
CA PRO A 94 -7.35 -8.77 -2.66
C PRO A 94 -6.48 -9.70 -3.50
N GLN A 95 -6.92 -10.94 -3.75
CA GLN A 95 -6.18 -11.91 -4.54
C GLN A 95 -6.07 -11.48 -6.01
N VAL A 96 -7.03 -10.74 -6.51
CA VAL A 96 -7.01 -10.13 -7.86
C VAL A 96 -5.76 -9.27 -8.09
N LEU A 97 -5.20 -8.67 -7.04
CA LEU A 97 -3.98 -7.86 -7.12
C LEU A 97 -2.74 -8.67 -7.52
N ILE A 98 -2.79 -10.00 -7.44
CA ILE A 98 -1.61 -10.85 -7.58
C ILE A 98 -1.69 -11.69 -8.86
N ASP A 99 -2.85 -12.23 -9.18
CA ASP A 99 -2.99 -13.35 -10.11
C ASP A 99 -3.68 -13.01 -11.43
N ALA A 100 -4.33 -11.85 -11.56
CA ALA A 100 -5.26 -11.62 -12.67
C ALA A 100 -4.90 -10.39 -13.51
N VAL A 101 -3.95 -10.54 -14.43
CA VAL A 101 -3.58 -9.48 -15.39
C VAL A 101 -4.79 -9.02 -16.21
N ASP A 102 -5.67 -9.93 -16.58
CA ASP A 102 -6.84 -9.64 -17.42
C ASP A 102 -7.93 -8.83 -16.69
N GLU A 103 -8.04 -8.97 -15.36
CA GLU A 103 -9.01 -8.22 -14.57
C GLU A 103 -8.63 -6.76 -14.35
N TYR A 104 -7.36 -6.40 -14.57
CA TYR A 104 -6.88 -5.02 -14.44
C TYR A 104 -7.33 -4.11 -15.58
N ASP A 105 -7.63 -4.62 -16.75
CA ASP A 105 -7.96 -3.81 -17.92
C ASP A 105 -9.18 -2.89 -17.68
N GLY A 106 -10.15 -3.37 -16.90
CA GLY A 106 -11.35 -2.60 -16.58
C GLY A 106 -11.19 -1.61 -15.43
N ILE A 107 -10.25 -1.84 -14.50
CA ILE A 107 -10.12 -1.08 -13.25
C ILE A 107 -8.83 -0.26 -13.14
N SER A 108 -7.80 -0.57 -13.93
CA SER A 108 -6.54 0.15 -13.91
C SER A 108 -6.73 1.59 -14.43
N ARG A 109 -6.27 2.57 -13.65
CA ARG A 109 -6.31 4.00 -13.97
C ARG A 109 -4.95 4.56 -14.34
N GLY A 110 -3.91 3.77 -14.17
CA GLY A 110 -2.53 4.14 -14.41
C GLY A 110 -1.58 3.12 -13.83
N HIS A 111 -0.34 3.51 -13.61
CA HIS A 111 0.68 2.62 -13.04
C HIS A 111 1.69 3.35 -12.17
N VAL A 112 2.34 2.57 -11.33
CA VAL A 112 3.40 3.00 -10.41
C VAL A 112 4.74 2.94 -11.12
N MET A 113 5.55 3.98 -10.99
CA MET A 113 6.87 4.07 -11.62
C MET A 113 7.88 4.69 -10.67
N ASN A 114 9.15 4.41 -10.89
CA ASN A 114 10.27 5.07 -10.22
C ASN A 114 10.20 4.92 -8.70
N VAL A 115 10.00 3.68 -8.27
CA VAL A 115 9.89 3.31 -6.85
C VAL A 115 11.25 3.40 -6.18
N ARG A 116 11.30 4.06 -5.03
CA ARG A 116 12.53 4.30 -4.28
C ARG A 116 12.25 4.54 -2.81
N SER A 117 13.29 4.49 -1.99
CA SER A 117 13.18 4.93 -0.59
C SER A 117 12.84 6.42 -0.52
N GLY A 118 11.92 6.77 0.35
CA GLY A 118 11.58 8.14 0.68
C GLY A 118 12.50 8.73 1.74
N GLU A 119 12.15 9.91 2.21
CA GLU A 119 12.82 10.56 3.33
C GLU A 119 12.19 10.12 4.67
N ARG A 120 12.97 10.20 5.74
CA ARG A 120 12.47 9.90 7.09
C ARG A 120 11.50 10.98 7.54
N MET A 121 10.33 10.54 7.97
CA MET A 121 9.25 11.42 8.44
C MET A 121 9.52 11.93 9.86
N ALA A 122 8.75 12.92 10.31
CA ALA A 122 8.91 13.53 11.64
C ALA A 122 8.68 12.55 12.80
N ASP A 123 7.88 11.51 12.60
CA ASP A 123 7.64 10.44 13.57
C ASP A 123 8.74 9.35 13.58
N GLY A 124 9.78 9.52 12.77
CA GLY A 124 10.90 8.59 12.65
C GLY A 124 10.67 7.44 11.67
N GLU A 125 9.47 7.29 11.13
CA GLU A 125 9.17 6.28 10.13
C GLU A 125 9.66 6.70 8.74
N ILE A 126 9.84 5.72 7.87
CA ILE A 126 10.26 5.90 6.49
C ILE A 126 9.37 5.01 5.61
N GLY A 127 9.31 5.28 4.33
CA GLY A 127 8.57 4.41 3.42
C GLY A 127 8.99 4.60 1.97
N PRO A 128 8.59 3.69 1.10
CA PRO A 128 8.78 3.86 -0.33
C PRO A 128 7.94 5.01 -0.85
N ILE A 129 8.52 5.74 -1.77
CA ILE A 129 7.84 6.74 -2.60
C ILE A 129 7.92 6.31 -4.06
N ALA A 130 6.95 6.77 -4.84
CA ALA A 130 6.88 6.49 -6.26
C ALA A 130 6.30 7.66 -7.04
N ASP A 131 6.40 7.58 -8.35
CA ASP A 131 5.68 8.44 -9.25
C ASP A 131 4.45 7.69 -9.77
N LEU A 132 3.25 8.27 -9.62
CA LEU A 132 2.00 7.67 -10.07
C LEU A 132 1.61 8.27 -11.42
N TRP A 133 1.64 7.45 -12.46
CA TRP A 133 1.21 7.81 -13.80
C TRP A 133 -0.28 7.52 -13.94
N VAL A 134 -1.09 8.55 -13.87
CA VAL A 134 -2.56 8.43 -13.96
C VAL A 134 -2.99 8.78 -15.37
N LYS A 135 -3.48 7.78 -16.08
CA LYS A 135 -3.91 7.88 -17.49
C LYS A 135 -5.39 8.20 -17.61
N HIS A 136 -6.20 7.78 -16.65
CA HIS A 136 -7.64 7.88 -16.73
C HIS A 136 -8.13 9.23 -16.18
N PRO A 137 -8.90 10.01 -16.97
CA PRO A 137 -9.32 11.34 -16.57
C PRO A 137 -10.22 11.34 -15.33
N ASP A 138 -11.03 10.30 -15.11
CA ASP A 138 -11.93 10.22 -13.95
C ASP A 138 -11.17 10.18 -12.64
N LEU A 139 -10.05 9.46 -12.55
CA LEU A 139 -9.22 9.46 -11.35
C LEU A 139 -8.59 10.84 -11.12
N ASN A 140 -8.11 11.49 -12.17
CA ASN A 140 -7.58 12.84 -12.07
C ASN A 140 -8.65 13.84 -11.56
N LEU A 141 -9.88 13.69 -12.00
CA LEU A 141 -11.00 14.51 -11.51
C LEU A 141 -11.32 14.21 -10.04
N LYS A 142 -11.28 12.94 -9.61
CA LYS A 142 -11.44 12.57 -8.19
C LYS A 142 -10.36 13.21 -7.32
N VAL A 143 -9.10 13.22 -7.78
CA VAL A 143 -7.99 13.86 -7.08
C VAL A 143 -8.18 15.38 -6.97
N GLU A 144 -8.63 16.05 -8.04
CA GLU A 144 -8.99 17.47 -8.02
C GLU A 144 -10.09 17.76 -6.99
N ASN A 145 -11.05 16.85 -6.87
CA ASN A 145 -12.17 16.97 -5.93
C ASN A 145 -11.85 16.48 -4.50
N GLY A 146 -10.57 16.27 -4.19
CA GLY A 146 -10.11 16.03 -2.82
C GLY A 146 -9.78 14.58 -2.47
N LEU A 147 -9.78 13.63 -3.41
CA LEU A 147 -9.24 12.29 -3.17
C LEU A 147 -7.72 12.39 -2.98
N ARG A 148 -7.25 12.19 -1.76
CA ARG A 148 -5.83 12.36 -1.39
C ARG A 148 -5.21 11.11 -0.78
N ASP A 149 -6.04 10.18 -0.30
CA ASP A 149 -5.55 8.99 0.37
C ASP A 149 -4.95 8.00 -0.63
N VAL A 150 -3.75 7.51 -0.31
CA VAL A 150 -3.04 6.51 -1.09
C VAL A 150 -2.82 5.29 -0.21
N SER A 151 -3.28 4.13 -0.66
CA SER A 151 -3.13 2.87 0.04
C SER A 151 -2.62 1.80 -0.92
N CYS A 152 -1.63 1.03 -0.50
CA CYS A 152 -1.14 -0.12 -1.25
C CYS A 152 -1.75 -1.42 -0.75
N GLY A 153 -2.04 -2.33 -1.69
CA GLY A 153 -2.28 -3.74 -1.40
C GLY A 153 -0.97 -4.53 -1.55
N TYR A 154 -0.66 -5.37 -0.59
CA TYR A 154 0.53 -6.22 -0.62
C TYR A 154 0.31 -7.51 0.18
N THR A 155 1.11 -8.51 -0.12
CA THR A 155 1.19 -9.73 0.67
C THR A 155 2.44 -9.71 1.56
N PHE A 156 2.32 -10.36 2.71
CA PHE A 156 3.44 -10.51 3.63
C PHE A 156 3.37 -11.87 4.33
N MET A 157 4.50 -12.29 4.87
CA MET A 157 4.58 -13.46 5.73
C MET A 157 4.63 -12.99 7.19
N LEU A 158 3.60 -13.36 7.95
CA LEU A 158 3.52 -13.03 9.37
C LEU A 158 4.51 -13.89 10.17
N ALA A 159 5.24 -13.25 11.05
CA ALA A 159 6.14 -13.91 12.00
C ALA A 159 6.01 -13.29 13.40
N LYS A 160 6.67 -13.88 14.38
CA LYS A 160 6.96 -13.26 15.68
C LYS A 160 8.46 -13.12 15.85
N ASP A 161 8.87 -11.98 16.38
CA ASP A 161 10.25 -11.78 16.80
C ASP A 161 10.58 -12.55 18.10
N GLU A 162 11.82 -12.45 18.56
CA GLU A 162 12.30 -13.10 19.79
C GLU A 162 11.59 -12.63 21.08
N HIS A 163 10.91 -11.49 21.02
CA HIS A 163 10.11 -10.92 22.12
C HIS A 163 8.62 -11.25 21.99
N GLY A 164 8.23 -12.04 20.98
CA GLY A 164 6.84 -12.41 20.72
C GLY A 164 5.99 -11.35 20.04
N LYS A 165 6.59 -10.24 19.57
CA LYS A 165 5.92 -9.18 18.82
C LYS A 165 5.70 -9.66 17.39
N PHE A 166 4.49 -9.39 16.85
CA PHE A 166 4.19 -9.67 15.45
C PHE A 166 4.97 -8.73 14.52
N ILE A 167 5.59 -9.32 13.50
CA ILE A 167 6.34 -8.65 12.45
C ILE A 167 5.95 -9.20 11.07
N MET A 168 6.19 -8.42 10.01
CA MET A 168 6.05 -8.85 8.63
C MET A 168 7.28 -8.47 7.83
#